data_4e3da3adfbd662d67657cfc799d3a361
#
_entry.id   4e3da3adfbd662d67657cfc799d3a361
#
_cell.length_a   1.000
_cell.length_b   1.000
_cell.length_c   1.000
_cell.angle_alpha   90.00
_cell.angle_beta   90.00
_cell.angle_gamma   90.00
#
_symmetry.space_group_name_H-M   'P 1'
#
loop_
_entity.id
_entity.type
_entity.pdbx_description
1 polymer ?
#
loop_
_entity_poly.entity_id
_entity_poly.type
_entity_poly.pdbx_seq_one_letter_code
_entity_poly.pdbx_strand_id
1 'polypeptide(L)'
;VLTKLVPTRSASTMAQGGMNGVTGVTDPNDSIESHTFDTIKGGDYLCDQDAVEYFAENAGKTIFEMDYMGYPYNRQKDGHFHQRKMGGSSYPRAAYFEDRAGHAMVHALFEQCLAHNIDFISECQMLEISMTDAGKLAGIVAMDMRSGDLIGIPAKTIIIATGGYGRAYWVRTSNPYSSTGDGIVAGMNVGIPFKDPEMVQFHPTGLSVNGVLLSESSRSEGAQLFNKNGERFMSKYAPEKMELATRDIVARAIATEIEQGRGIGEGLTAGVYLDFTKIPPERIHERLGQVY
;
A
#
# COMPACT_ATOMS: atom_id res chain seq x y z
N VAL A 1 14.86 16.58 -2.50
CA VAL A 1 14.22 15.30 -2.87
C VAL A 1 14.10 15.24 -4.40
N LEU A 2 14.59 14.14 -5.02
CA LEU A 2 14.40 13.89 -6.44
C LEU A 2 13.24 12.92 -6.62
N THR A 3 12.32 13.21 -7.54
CA THR A 3 11.15 12.38 -7.79
C THR A 3 10.82 12.29 -9.28
N LYS A 4 10.50 11.06 -9.71
CA LYS A 4 10.11 10.74 -11.09
C LYS A 4 8.77 11.38 -11.51
N LEU A 5 7.88 11.62 -10.54
CA LEU A 5 6.60 12.30 -10.75
C LEU A 5 6.54 13.58 -9.91
N VAL A 6 5.42 14.28 -9.95
CA VAL A 6 5.09 15.31 -8.96
C VAL A 6 5.02 14.64 -7.58
N PRO A 7 5.59 15.22 -6.51
CA PRO A 7 5.69 14.60 -5.17
C PRO A 7 4.38 14.03 -4.64
N THR A 8 3.27 14.72 -4.89
CA THR A 8 1.93 14.31 -4.44
C THR A 8 1.23 13.30 -5.37
N ARG A 9 1.92 12.70 -6.34
CA ARG A 9 1.40 11.66 -7.25
C ARG A 9 2.14 10.32 -7.14
N SER A 10 2.62 9.98 -5.96
CA SER A 10 3.26 8.69 -5.69
C SER A 10 2.24 7.55 -5.53
N ALA A 11 2.73 6.30 -5.53
CA ALA A 11 1.90 5.12 -5.25
C ALA A 11 1.19 5.23 -3.88
N SER A 12 1.83 5.85 -2.90
CA SER A 12 1.28 6.04 -1.55
C SER A 12 -0.02 6.86 -1.56
N THR A 13 -0.21 7.80 -2.48
CA THR A 13 -1.46 8.58 -2.58
C THR A 13 -2.68 7.75 -2.91
N MET A 14 -2.50 6.57 -3.47
CA MET A 14 -3.58 5.64 -3.83
C MET A 14 -3.99 4.74 -2.66
N ALA A 15 -3.27 4.76 -1.53
CA ALA A 15 -3.59 3.92 -0.38
C ALA A 15 -4.86 4.42 0.31
N GLN A 16 -5.77 3.50 0.61
CA GLN A 16 -7.12 3.79 1.11
C GLN A 16 -7.36 3.25 2.53
N GLY A 17 -6.52 2.28 2.96
CA GLY A 17 -6.79 1.48 4.16
C GLY A 17 -6.65 2.23 5.49
N GLY A 18 -5.58 2.94 5.69
CA GLY A 18 -5.19 3.55 6.96
C GLY A 18 -3.83 3.04 7.46
N MET A 19 -3.43 3.50 8.63
CA MET A 19 -2.17 3.14 9.29
C MET A 19 -2.46 2.29 10.52
N ASN A 20 -1.93 1.07 10.57
CA ASN A 20 -2.08 0.18 11.72
C ASN A 20 -1.12 0.58 12.83
N GLY A 21 -1.64 0.74 14.04
CA GLY A 21 -0.83 0.97 15.22
C GLY A 21 -1.65 0.86 16.50
N VAL A 22 -1.06 0.32 17.53
CA VAL A 22 -1.69 0.23 18.86
C VAL A 22 -1.61 1.60 19.50
N THR A 23 -2.77 2.26 19.64
CA THR A 23 -2.87 3.59 20.26
C THR A 23 -3.36 3.55 21.70
N GLY A 24 -3.94 2.42 22.12
CA GLY A 24 -4.53 2.25 23.46
C GLY A 24 -5.87 2.96 23.66
N VAL A 25 -6.41 3.64 22.64
CA VAL A 25 -7.63 4.46 22.77
C VAL A 25 -8.89 3.84 22.18
N THR A 26 -8.77 2.92 21.23
CA THR A 26 -9.92 2.31 20.56
C THR A 26 -10.36 1.02 21.21
N ASP A 27 -9.42 0.12 21.49
CA ASP A 27 -9.67 -1.16 22.16
C ASP A 27 -8.61 -1.37 23.25
N PRO A 28 -9.01 -1.44 24.52
CA PRO A 28 -8.07 -1.61 25.63
C PRO A 28 -7.44 -3.02 25.69
N ASN A 29 -7.95 -3.98 24.94
CA ASN A 29 -7.41 -5.33 24.87
C ASN A 29 -6.36 -5.50 23.77
N ASP A 30 -6.20 -4.50 22.87
CA ASP A 30 -5.15 -4.53 21.86
C ASP A 30 -3.79 -4.24 22.49
N SER A 31 -2.76 -4.91 22.00
CA SER A 31 -1.39 -4.78 22.51
C SER A 31 -0.35 -4.85 21.40
N ILE A 32 0.86 -4.40 21.70
CA ILE A 32 2.02 -4.51 20.80
C ILE A 32 2.27 -5.99 20.45
N GLU A 33 2.20 -6.88 21.42
CA GLU A 33 2.37 -8.33 21.23
C GLU A 33 1.32 -8.89 20.27
N SER A 34 0.06 -8.46 20.42
CA SER A 34 -1.02 -8.84 19.50
C SER A 34 -0.79 -8.33 18.09
N HIS A 35 -0.29 -7.09 17.95
CA HIS A 35 0.05 -6.50 16.66
C HIS A 35 1.23 -7.24 16.00
N THR A 36 2.28 -7.51 16.77
CA THR A 36 3.44 -8.31 16.35
C THR A 36 3.00 -9.70 15.87
N PHE A 37 2.21 -10.39 16.68
CA PHE A 37 1.72 -11.74 16.32
C PHE A 37 0.88 -11.75 15.04
N ASP A 38 -0.08 -10.84 14.91
CA ASP A 38 -0.92 -10.73 13.71
C ASP A 38 -0.07 -10.50 12.45
N THR A 39 0.97 -9.67 12.57
CA THR A 39 1.86 -9.33 11.45
C THR A 39 2.76 -10.50 11.07
N ILE A 40 3.38 -11.18 12.04
CA ILE A 40 4.21 -12.37 11.81
C ILE A 40 3.38 -13.49 11.19
N LYS A 41 2.19 -13.74 11.75
CA LYS A 41 1.27 -14.75 11.23
C LYS A 41 0.77 -14.40 9.82
N GLY A 42 0.48 -13.12 9.56
CA GLY A 42 0.07 -12.63 8.24
C GLY A 42 1.16 -12.76 7.18
N GLY A 43 2.43 -12.78 7.59
CA GLY A 43 3.59 -13.04 6.75
C GLY A 43 4.01 -14.53 6.69
N ASP A 44 3.11 -15.45 7.08
CA ASP A 44 3.38 -16.90 7.11
C ASP A 44 4.67 -17.26 7.88
N TYR A 45 5.03 -16.48 8.90
CA TYR A 45 6.25 -16.61 9.72
C TYR A 45 7.58 -16.47 8.94
N LEU A 46 7.55 -15.91 7.71
CA LEU A 46 8.73 -15.73 6.87
C LEU A 46 9.40 -14.36 7.06
N CYS A 47 8.73 -13.43 7.73
CA CYS A 47 9.26 -12.08 7.96
C CYS A 47 10.39 -12.07 9.00
N ASP A 48 11.19 -11.01 8.96
CA ASP A 48 12.15 -10.67 10.00
C ASP A 48 11.38 -10.25 11.27
N GLN A 49 11.37 -11.13 12.28
CA GLN A 49 10.50 -10.97 13.45
C GLN A 49 10.95 -9.81 14.33
N ASP A 50 12.26 -9.57 14.46
CA ASP A 50 12.80 -8.44 15.22
C ASP A 50 12.39 -7.10 14.60
N ALA A 51 12.40 -7.03 13.26
CA ALA A 51 11.92 -5.85 12.54
C ALA A 51 10.41 -5.62 12.71
N VAL A 52 9.62 -6.69 12.77
CA VAL A 52 8.17 -6.61 13.02
C VAL A 52 7.88 -6.14 14.44
N GLU A 53 8.61 -6.64 15.43
CA GLU A 53 8.47 -6.20 16.82
C GLU A 53 8.78 -4.72 16.96
N TYR A 54 9.92 -4.28 16.43
CA TYR A 54 10.29 -2.85 16.39
C TYR A 54 9.24 -1.98 15.69
N PHE A 55 8.70 -2.46 14.58
CA PHE A 55 7.61 -1.79 13.86
C PHE A 55 6.36 -1.64 14.75
N ALA A 56 5.90 -2.73 15.38
CA ALA A 56 4.70 -2.71 16.21
C ALA A 56 4.84 -1.79 17.44
N GLU A 57 6.02 -1.75 18.06
CA GLU A 57 6.34 -0.85 19.17
C GLU A 57 6.26 0.64 18.80
N ASN A 58 6.61 0.98 17.55
CA ASN A 58 6.72 2.37 17.13
C ASN A 58 5.51 2.85 16.29
N ALA A 59 4.71 1.95 15.72
CA ALA A 59 3.60 2.30 14.85
C ALA A 59 2.56 3.20 15.52
N GLY A 60 2.23 2.92 16.79
CA GLY A 60 1.31 3.77 17.57
C GLY A 60 1.84 5.19 17.74
N LYS A 61 3.13 5.35 18.05
CA LYS A 61 3.79 6.67 18.19
C LYS A 61 3.73 7.44 16.87
N THR A 62 3.99 6.78 15.76
CA THR A 62 3.95 7.39 14.42
C THR A 62 2.55 7.92 14.07
N ILE A 63 1.46 7.25 14.52
CA ILE A 63 0.10 7.76 14.35
C ILE A 63 -0.07 9.11 15.07
N PHE A 64 0.41 9.25 16.31
CA PHE A 64 0.36 10.52 17.04
C PHE A 64 1.26 11.60 16.41
N GLU A 65 2.44 11.23 15.91
CA GLU A 65 3.32 12.16 15.19
C GLU A 65 2.67 12.69 13.93
N MET A 66 2.01 11.83 13.15
CA MET A 66 1.26 12.23 11.95
C MET A 66 0.08 13.14 12.28
N ASP A 67 -0.62 12.91 13.39
CA ASP A 67 -1.68 13.80 13.88
C ASP A 67 -1.12 15.19 14.20
N TYR A 68 0.00 15.24 14.91
CA TYR A 68 0.71 16.49 15.21
C TYR A 68 1.16 17.24 13.94
N MET A 69 1.52 16.51 12.89
CA MET A 69 1.88 17.06 11.58
C MET A 69 0.66 17.55 10.76
N GLY A 70 -0.57 17.38 11.27
CA GLY A 70 -1.79 17.83 10.61
C GLY A 70 -2.51 16.78 9.78
N TYR A 71 -2.20 15.48 9.95
CA TYR A 71 -2.96 14.43 9.28
C TYR A 71 -4.40 14.37 9.81
N PRO A 72 -5.44 14.47 8.95
CA PRO A 72 -6.83 14.64 9.37
C PRO A 72 -7.52 13.31 9.70
N TYR A 73 -7.07 12.59 10.73
CA TYR A 73 -7.69 11.33 11.12
C TYR A 73 -9.19 11.45 11.38
N ASN A 74 -9.94 10.42 10.98
CA ASN A 74 -11.31 10.25 11.46
C ASN A 74 -11.29 10.07 12.99
N ARG A 75 -12.24 10.76 13.67
CA ARG A 75 -12.32 10.77 15.12
C ARG A 75 -13.66 10.29 15.61
N GLN A 76 -13.67 9.75 16.82
CA GLN A 76 -14.84 9.45 17.59
C GLN A 76 -15.45 10.75 18.16
N LYS A 77 -16.66 10.66 18.71
CA LYS A 77 -17.36 11.83 19.30
C LYS A 77 -16.60 12.45 20.48
N ASP A 78 -15.79 11.67 21.16
CA ASP A 78 -14.94 12.08 22.29
C ASP A 78 -13.59 12.69 21.86
N GLY A 79 -13.34 12.78 20.56
CA GLY A 79 -12.10 13.30 19.97
C GLY A 79 -10.97 12.30 19.78
N HIS A 80 -11.08 11.08 20.28
CA HIS A 80 -10.10 10.05 20.06
C HIS A 80 -10.10 9.55 18.60
N PHE A 81 -8.97 8.93 18.16
CA PHE A 81 -8.90 8.30 16.84
C PHE A 81 -10.00 7.26 16.67
N HIS A 82 -10.66 7.30 15.52
CA HIS A 82 -11.49 6.18 15.11
C HIS A 82 -10.60 5.20 14.36
N GLN A 83 -10.44 3.99 14.90
CA GLN A 83 -9.67 2.93 14.27
C GLN A 83 -10.61 1.83 13.79
N ARG A 84 -10.32 1.26 12.63
CA ARG A 84 -11.12 0.18 12.05
C ARG A 84 -10.34 -1.12 11.96
N LYS A 85 -11.07 -2.23 11.97
CA LYS A 85 -10.51 -3.56 11.78
C LYS A 85 -10.26 -3.82 10.31
N MET A 86 -9.05 -4.26 9.98
CA MET A 86 -8.66 -4.67 8.64
C MET A 86 -8.48 -6.19 8.58
N GLY A 87 -8.45 -6.76 7.36
CA GLY A 87 -8.24 -8.18 7.17
C GLY A 87 -6.93 -8.65 7.82
N GLY A 88 -7.00 -9.78 8.52
CA GLY A 88 -5.85 -10.32 9.25
C GLY A 88 -5.62 -9.76 10.65
N SER A 89 -6.19 -8.59 11.00
CA SER A 89 -6.04 -8.00 12.33
C SER A 89 -6.97 -8.64 13.36
N SER A 90 -6.47 -8.90 14.56
CA SER A 90 -7.29 -9.36 15.70
C SER A 90 -8.14 -8.24 16.27
N TYR A 91 -7.61 -7.01 16.30
CA TYR A 91 -8.23 -5.81 16.85
C TYR A 91 -8.37 -4.68 15.84
N PRO A 92 -9.27 -3.69 16.07
CA PRO A 92 -9.37 -2.49 15.26
C PRO A 92 -8.20 -1.53 15.56
N ARG A 93 -7.17 -1.51 14.72
CA ARG A 93 -5.97 -0.68 14.91
C ARG A 93 -5.61 0.21 13.73
N ALA A 94 -6.37 0.17 12.64
CA ALA A 94 -6.12 1.03 11.48
C ALA A 94 -6.70 2.42 11.68
N ALA A 95 -5.89 3.40 12.03
CA ALA A 95 -6.25 4.82 12.01
C ALA A 95 -6.29 5.31 10.57
N TYR A 96 -7.32 6.05 10.17
CA TYR A 96 -7.59 6.35 8.77
C TYR A 96 -8.23 7.72 8.57
N PHE A 97 -8.25 8.17 7.33
CA PHE A 97 -9.02 9.30 6.86
C PHE A 97 -9.91 8.84 5.69
N GLU A 98 -11.19 8.68 5.92
CA GLU A 98 -12.16 8.18 4.92
C GLU A 98 -11.62 6.94 4.17
N ASP A 99 -11.66 6.96 2.83
CA ASP A 99 -10.99 6.03 1.92
C ASP A 99 -9.79 6.69 1.20
N ARG A 100 -9.20 7.74 1.80
CA ARG A 100 -8.13 8.58 1.22
C ARG A 100 -6.91 8.67 2.13
N ALA A 101 -6.67 7.64 2.92
CA ALA A 101 -5.61 7.64 3.92
C ALA A 101 -4.23 8.01 3.34
N GLY A 102 -3.87 7.43 2.19
CA GLY A 102 -2.58 7.70 1.56
C GLY A 102 -2.48 9.09 0.95
N HIS A 103 -3.56 9.59 0.36
CA HIS A 103 -3.62 10.97 -0.15
C HIS A 103 -3.35 11.97 0.97
N ALA A 104 -4.09 11.87 2.06
CA ALA A 104 -3.90 12.77 3.22
C ALA A 104 -2.49 12.66 3.80
N MET A 105 -1.93 11.44 3.92
CA MET A 105 -0.57 11.22 4.42
C MET A 105 0.48 11.93 3.57
N VAL A 106 0.43 11.75 2.26
CA VAL A 106 1.43 12.34 1.35
C VAL A 106 1.32 13.88 1.37
N HIS A 107 0.10 14.42 1.42
CA HIS A 107 -0.08 15.87 1.49
C HIS A 107 0.41 16.44 2.82
N ALA A 108 0.07 15.85 3.97
CA ALA A 108 0.57 16.30 5.27
C ALA A 108 2.11 16.30 5.32
N LEU A 109 2.75 15.21 4.86
CA LEU A 109 4.21 15.12 4.83
C LEU A 109 4.83 16.09 3.82
N PHE A 110 4.20 16.32 2.66
CA PHE A 110 4.67 17.27 1.69
C PHE A 110 4.62 18.72 2.23
N GLU A 111 3.55 19.09 2.94
CA GLU A 111 3.45 20.39 3.62
C GLU A 111 4.55 20.56 4.67
N GLN A 112 4.87 19.51 5.44
CA GLN A 112 5.99 19.54 6.37
C GLN A 112 7.34 19.73 5.64
N CYS A 113 7.55 19.07 4.52
CA CYS A 113 8.75 19.29 3.71
C CYS A 113 8.86 20.74 3.24
N LEU A 114 7.77 21.35 2.79
CA LEU A 114 7.77 22.77 2.40
C LEU A 114 8.04 23.70 3.59
N ALA A 115 7.45 23.43 4.75
CA ALA A 115 7.71 24.20 5.98
C ALA A 115 9.18 24.13 6.43
N HIS A 116 9.87 23.05 6.10
CA HIS A 116 11.30 22.87 6.37
C HIS A 116 12.21 23.27 5.20
N ASN A 117 11.67 23.93 4.16
CA ASN A 117 12.41 24.39 2.98
C ASN A 117 13.19 23.26 2.26
N ILE A 118 12.58 22.09 2.15
CA ILE A 118 13.17 20.97 1.42
C ILE A 118 12.93 21.15 -0.08
N ASP A 119 14.01 21.18 -0.86
CA ASP A 119 13.95 21.31 -2.31
C ASP A 119 13.46 20.03 -2.98
N PHE A 120 12.61 20.19 -4.01
CA PHE A 120 12.10 19.09 -4.84
C PHE A 120 12.52 19.27 -6.29
N ILE A 121 13.13 18.24 -6.87
CA ILE A 121 13.39 18.12 -8.31
C ILE A 121 12.38 17.10 -8.85
N SER A 122 11.30 17.61 -9.43
CA SER A 122 10.19 16.82 -9.94
C SER A 122 10.39 16.45 -11.41
N GLU A 123 9.70 15.37 -11.85
CA GLU A 123 9.78 14.87 -13.23
C GLU A 123 11.21 14.56 -13.66
N CYS A 124 11.97 14.05 -12.71
CA CYS A 124 13.39 13.72 -12.88
C CYS A 124 13.61 12.26 -12.46
N GLN A 125 14.03 11.43 -13.41
CA GLN A 125 14.26 10.01 -13.19
C GLN A 125 15.71 9.76 -12.80
N MET A 126 15.96 9.15 -11.65
CA MET A 126 17.28 8.62 -11.31
C MET A 126 17.62 7.46 -12.26
N LEU A 127 18.78 7.53 -12.89
CA LEU A 127 19.28 6.50 -13.81
C LEU A 127 20.31 5.60 -13.14
N GLU A 128 21.26 6.21 -12.40
CA GLU A 128 22.32 5.45 -11.73
C GLU A 128 22.84 6.16 -10.47
N ILE A 129 23.50 5.39 -9.64
CA ILE A 129 24.30 5.87 -8.51
C ILE A 129 25.75 5.95 -8.99
N SER A 130 26.34 7.13 -8.91
CA SER A 130 27.72 7.36 -9.36
C SER A 130 28.71 7.11 -8.22
N MET A 131 29.73 6.32 -8.51
CA MET A 131 30.81 6.00 -7.58
C MET A 131 32.14 6.56 -8.11
N THR A 132 33.03 6.96 -7.20
CA THR A 132 34.41 7.31 -7.55
C THR A 132 35.23 6.06 -7.86
N ASP A 133 36.40 6.21 -8.52
CA ASP A 133 37.34 5.11 -8.76
C ASP A 133 37.80 4.42 -7.45
N ALA A 134 37.76 5.13 -6.33
CA ALA A 134 38.05 4.58 -5.00
C ALA A 134 36.86 3.87 -4.33
N GLY A 135 35.75 3.66 -5.04
CA GLY A 135 34.55 2.98 -4.52
C GLY A 135 33.74 3.79 -3.51
N LYS A 136 33.90 5.12 -3.49
CA LYS A 136 33.10 6.01 -2.63
C LYS A 136 31.96 6.60 -3.43
N LEU A 137 30.81 6.86 -2.75
CA LEU A 137 29.69 7.55 -3.36
C LEU A 137 30.09 8.94 -3.85
N ALA A 138 29.78 9.25 -5.10
CA ALA A 138 29.98 10.56 -5.71
C ALA A 138 28.64 11.35 -5.82
N GLY A 139 27.54 10.64 -6.07
CA GLY A 139 26.23 11.23 -6.26
C GLY A 139 25.32 10.32 -7.10
N ILE A 140 24.43 10.95 -7.87
CA ILE A 140 23.56 10.27 -8.82
C ILE A 140 23.61 10.94 -10.18
N VAL A 141 23.31 10.15 -11.22
CA VAL A 141 22.95 10.66 -12.55
C VAL A 141 21.44 10.49 -12.70
N ALA A 142 20.80 11.55 -13.11
CA ALA A 142 19.38 11.62 -13.35
C ALA A 142 19.06 12.23 -14.71
N MET A 143 17.86 12.01 -15.21
CA MET A 143 17.37 12.58 -16.46
C MET A 143 16.16 13.47 -16.17
N ASP A 144 16.19 14.71 -16.61
CA ASP A 144 14.97 15.53 -16.70
C ASP A 144 14.05 14.92 -17.77
N MET A 145 12.87 14.46 -17.35
CA MET A 145 11.97 13.72 -18.24
C MET A 145 11.27 14.61 -19.27
N ARG A 146 11.32 15.93 -19.12
CA ARG A 146 10.73 16.90 -20.04
C ARG A 146 11.67 17.26 -21.19
N SER A 147 12.95 17.48 -20.88
CA SER A 147 13.97 17.86 -21.87
C SER A 147 14.79 16.68 -22.39
N GLY A 148 14.92 15.61 -21.60
CA GLY A 148 15.83 14.49 -21.85
C GLY A 148 17.28 14.77 -21.42
N ASP A 149 17.55 15.91 -20.78
CA ASP A 149 18.89 16.27 -20.34
C ASP A 149 19.35 15.39 -19.17
N LEU A 150 20.63 15.03 -19.18
CA LEU A 150 21.29 14.34 -18.09
C LEU A 150 21.81 15.34 -17.06
N ILE A 151 21.53 15.08 -15.79
CA ILE A 151 21.87 15.91 -14.66
C ILE A 151 22.71 15.10 -13.68
N GLY A 152 23.91 15.56 -13.35
CA GLY A 152 24.73 15.05 -12.26
C GLY A 152 24.37 15.76 -10.94
N ILE A 153 23.99 15.02 -9.92
CA ILE A 153 23.68 15.56 -8.59
C ILE A 153 24.70 14.99 -7.59
N PRO A 154 25.68 15.78 -7.15
CA PRO A 154 26.66 15.33 -6.17
C PRO A 154 26.00 15.13 -4.80
N ALA A 155 26.34 14.04 -4.13
CA ALA A 155 25.80 13.72 -2.81
C ALA A 155 26.79 12.90 -1.99
N LYS A 156 26.87 13.18 -0.68
CA LYS A 156 27.65 12.38 0.27
C LYS A 156 26.86 11.19 0.81
N THR A 157 25.55 11.28 0.77
CA THR A 157 24.62 10.23 1.22
C THR A 157 23.38 10.25 0.35
N ILE A 158 22.84 9.09 0.03
CA ILE A 158 21.60 8.91 -0.73
C ILE A 158 20.67 8.03 0.07
N ILE A 159 19.41 8.46 0.20
CA ILE A 159 18.32 7.64 0.72
C ILE A 159 17.48 7.17 -0.48
N ILE A 160 17.52 5.87 -0.75
CA ILE A 160 16.72 5.26 -1.81
C ILE A 160 15.33 5.00 -1.25
N ALA A 161 14.34 5.80 -1.66
CA ALA A 161 12.95 5.70 -1.24
C ALA A 161 12.01 5.67 -2.47
N THR A 162 12.44 4.96 -3.53
CA THR A 162 11.79 4.97 -4.85
C THR A 162 10.58 4.03 -4.96
N GLY A 163 10.17 3.41 -3.86
CA GLY A 163 9.08 2.44 -3.84
C GLY A 163 9.47 1.12 -4.49
N GLY A 164 8.46 0.39 -4.98
CA GLY A 164 8.62 -0.95 -5.49
C GLY A 164 8.64 -1.05 -7.02
N TYR A 165 8.42 -2.28 -7.49
CA TYR A 165 8.49 -2.64 -8.91
C TYR A 165 7.21 -3.37 -9.40
N GLY A 166 6.07 -3.19 -8.71
CA GLY A 166 4.83 -3.90 -9.04
C GLY A 166 4.33 -3.67 -10.47
N ARG A 167 4.80 -2.61 -11.16
CA ARG A 167 4.46 -2.39 -12.58
C ARG A 167 5.10 -3.40 -13.54
N ALA A 168 6.07 -4.19 -13.08
CA ALA A 168 6.61 -5.32 -13.83
C ALA A 168 5.53 -6.36 -14.23
N TYR A 169 4.44 -6.44 -13.46
CA TYR A 169 3.30 -7.32 -13.76
C TYR A 169 2.32 -6.75 -14.79
N TRP A 170 2.65 -5.59 -15.37
CA TRP A 170 1.98 -4.94 -16.50
C TRP A 170 0.45 -4.79 -16.31
N VAL A 171 -0.37 -5.67 -16.93
CA VAL A 171 -1.84 -5.59 -16.89
C VAL A 171 -2.40 -6.00 -15.53
N ARG A 172 -1.76 -6.94 -14.85
CA ARG A 172 -2.22 -7.49 -13.56
C ARG A 172 -1.56 -6.77 -12.38
N THR A 173 -1.74 -5.47 -12.32
CA THR A 173 -1.18 -4.62 -11.27
C THR A 173 -2.08 -3.41 -11.00
N SER A 174 -2.23 -3.06 -9.72
CA SER A 174 -2.83 -1.80 -9.27
C SER A 174 -1.80 -0.68 -9.07
N ASN A 175 -0.51 -0.97 -9.32
CA ASN A 175 0.56 0.01 -9.14
C ASN A 175 0.55 1.07 -10.24
N PRO A 176 0.92 2.33 -9.92
CA PRO A 176 1.09 3.39 -10.90
C PRO A 176 2.25 3.09 -11.85
N TYR A 177 2.27 3.74 -13.00
CA TYR A 177 3.31 3.58 -14.03
C TYR A 177 4.72 3.93 -13.54
N SER A 178 4.84 4.65 -12.42
CA SER A 178 6.13 5.00 -11.82
C SER A 178 6.76 3.88 -10.99
N SER A 179 6.01 2.83 -10.62
CA SER A 179 6.52 1.73 -9.77
C SER A 179 7.28 0.68 -10.61
N THR A 180 8.41 1.09 -11.19
CA THR A 180 9.21 0.33 -12.17
C THR A 180 10.50 -0.24 -11.61
N GLY A 181 10.84 0.02 -10.34
CA GLY A 181 12.01 -0.55 -9.67
C GLY A 181 13.33 0.16 -9.98
N ASP A 182 13.30 1.37 -10.53
CA ASP A 182 14.53 2.08 -10.98
C ASP A 182 15.57 2.20 -9.86
N GLY A 183 15.16 2.61 -8.65
CA GLY A 183 16.08 2.73 -7.52
C GLY A 183 16.63 1.39 -7.02
N ILE A 184 15.87 0.33 -7.14
CA ILE A 184 16.31 -1.03 -6.80
C ILE A 184 17.45 -1.43 -7.76
N VAL A 185 17.24 -1.27 -9.07
CA VAL A 185 18.25 -1.59 -10.09
C VAL A 185 19.50 -0.74 -9.92
N ALA A 186 19.35 0.57 -9.73
CA ALA A 186 20.48 1.48 -9.50
C ALA A 186 21.29 1.07 -8.25
N GLY A 187 20.62 0.65 -7.17
CA GLY A 187 21.28 0.13 -5.97
C GLY A 187 22.03 -1.17 -6.23
N MET A 188 21.41 -2.13 -6.93
CA MET A 188 22.03 -3.42 -7.27
C MET A 188 23.29 -3.22 -8.15
N ASN A 189 23.25 -2.28 -9.08
CA ASN A 189 24.40 -2.01 -9.97
C ASN A 189 25.65 -1.52 -9.22
N VAL A 190 25.49 -0.95 -8.02
CA VAL A 190 26.61 -0.56 -7.16
C VAL A 190 26.85 -1.52 -5.99
N GLY A 191 26.25 -2.71 -6.04
CA GLY A 191 26.52 -3.80 -5.10
C GLY A 191 25.64 -3.79 -3.84
N ILE A 192 24.57 -3.00 -3.78
CA ILE A 192 23.59 -3.08 -2.68
C ILE A 192 22.77 -4.37 -2.85
N PRO A 193 22.71 -5.25 -1.81
CA PRO A 193 21.95 -6.48 -1.89
C PRO A 193 20.44 -6.20 -1.96
N PHE A 194 19.73 -6.99 -2.77
CA PHE A 194 18.28 -6.98 -2.84
C PHE A 194 17.73 -8.17 -2.04
N LYS A 195 16.86 -7.90 -1.05
CA LYS A 195 16.27 -8.91 -0.16
C LYS A 195 14.84 -9.21 -0.60
N ASP A 196 14.47 -10.49 -0.57
CA ASP A 196 13.11 -11.02 -0.76
C ASP A 196 12.42 -10.54 -2.06
N PRO A 197 13.06 -10.63 -3.24
CA PRO A 197 12.48 -10.14 -4.50
C PRO A 197 11.24 -10.91 -4.94
N GLU A 198 11.06 -12.15 -4.47
CA GLU A 198 9.90 -13.00 -4.75
C GLU A 198 8.66 -12.62 -3.91
N MET A 199 8.84 -11.87 -2.82
CA MET A 199 7.76 -11.50 -1.90
C MET A 199 6.91 -10.35 -2.46
N VAL A 200 6.07 -10.67 -3.43
CA VAL A 200 5.14 -9.72 -4.07
C VAL A 200 3.72 -9.97 -3.60
N GLN A 201 3.07 -8.95 -3.05
CA GLN A 201 1.68 -9.04 -2.64
C GLN A 201 0.76 -8.59 -3.78
N PHE A 202 -0.20 -9.45 -4.16
CA PHE A 202 -1.28 -9.09 -5.06
C PHE A 202 -2.49 -8.63 -4.25
N HIS A 203 -2.95 -7.39 -4.50
CA HIS A 203 -4.23 -6.94 -3.95
C HIS A 203 -5.36 -7.70 -4.67
N PRO A 204 -6.26 -8.38 -3.95
CA PRO A 204 -7.21 -9.31 -4.57
C PRO A 204 -8.30 -8.62 -5.38
N THR A 205 -8.61 -7.35 -5.10
CA THR A 205 -9.71 -6.63 -5.75
C THR A 205 -9.21 -5.39 -6.50
N GLY A 206 -9.23 -5.49 -7.82
CA GLY A 206 -9.00 -4.41 -8.77
C GLY A 206 -9.97 -4.53 -9.94
N LEU A 207 -10.28 -3.43 -10.61
CA LEU A 207 -11.10 -3.46 -11.81
C LEU A 207 -10.37 -4.20 -12.92
N SER A 208 -11.01 -5.21 -13.51
CA SER A 208 -10.41 -6.08 -14.52
C SER A 208 -9.99 -5.34 -15.79
N VAL A 209 -10.64 -4.20 -16.11
CA VAL A 209 -10.39 -3.42 -17.32
C VAL A 209 -9.15 -2.52 -17.24
N ASN A 210 -8.76 -2.03 -16.07
CA ASN A 210 -7.70 -1.02 -15.94
C ASN A 210 -6.81 -1.17 -14.69
N GLY A 211 -7.08 -2.15 -13.82
CA GLY A 211 -6.31 -2.40 -12.60
C GLY A 211 -6.55 -1.40 -11.47
N VAL A 212 -7.54 -0.49 -11.60
CA VAL A 212 -7.86 0.46 -10.51
C VAL A 212 -8.23 -0.30 -9.26
N LEU A 213 -7.60 0.08 -8.15
CA LEU A 213 -7.77 -0.55 -6.84
C LEU A 213 -9.21 -0.37 -6.32
N LEU A 214 -9.86 -1.49 -6.00
CA LEU A 214 -11.04 -1.50 -5.17
C LEU A 214 -10.61 -1.85 -3.74
N SER A 215 -10.67 -0.86 -2.86
CA SER A 215 -10.15 -0.93 -1.49
C SER A 215 -10.61 -2.18 -0.73
N GLU A 216 -9.74 -2.69 0.13
CA GLU A 216 -10.13 -3.69 1.14
C GLU A 216 -11.28 -3.21 2.03
N SER A 217 -11.41 -1.89 2.21
CA SER A 217 -12.55 -1.29 2.90
C SER A 217 -13.89 -1.72 2.31
N SER A 218 -13.98 -1.92 0.98
CA SER A 218 -15.19 -2.43 0.34
C SER A 218 -15.63 -3.78 0.94
N ARG A 219 -14.69 -4.70 1.12
CA ARG A 219 -14.96 -6.01 1.72
C ARG A 219 -15.23 -5.90 3.22
N SER A 220 -14.54 -5.01 3.92
CA SER A 220 -14.78 -4.72 5.35
C SER A 220 -16.15 -4.10 5.59
N GLU A 221 -16.68 -3.32 4.65
CA GLU A 221 -18.02 -2.73 4.71
C GLU A 221 -19.13 -3.70 4.27
N GLY A 222 -18.77 -4.88 3.74
CA GLY A 222 -19.71 -5.96 3.44
C GLY A 222 -19.84 -6.37 1.98
N ALA A 223 -18.98 -5.88 1.08
CA ALA A 223 -18.97 -6.35 -0.31
C ALA A 223 -18.57 -7.83 -0.38
N GLN A 224 -19.24 -8.59 -1.25
CA GLN A 224 -19.14 -10.04 -1.35
C GLN A 224 -18.61 -10.49 -2.72
N LEU A 225 -17.83 -11.57 -2.75
CA LEU A 225 -17.23 -12.12 -3.96
C LEU A 225 -18.07 -13.28 -4.53
N PHE A 226 -18.49 -13.14 -5.78
CA PHE A 226 -19.27 -14.16 -6.50
C PHE A 226 -18.58 -14.57 -7.80
N ASN A 227 -18.62 -15.86 -8.11
CA ASN A 227 -18.21 -16.37 -9.41
C ASN A 227 -19.36 -16.23 -10.45
N LYS A 228 -19.12 -16.64 -11.70
CA LYS A 228 -20.14 -16.53 -12.78
C LYS A 228 -21.40 -17.36 -12.54
N ASN A 229 -21.33 -18.38 -11.68
CA ASN A 229 -22.46 -19.22 -11.33
C ASN A 229 -23.33 -18.63 -10.21
N GLY A 230 -22.97 -17.45 -9.68
CA GLY A 230 -23.64 -16.82 -8.54
C GLY A 230 -23.29 -17.45 -7.20
N GLU A 231 -22.20 -18.21 -7.11
CA GLU A 231 -21.73 -18.80 -5.86
C GLU A 231 -20.82 -17.81 -5.12
N ARG A 232 -21.09 -17.56 -3.84
CA ARG A 232 -20.19 -16.85 -2.93
C ARG A 232 -19.05 -17.79 -2.55
N PHE A 233 -18.03 -17.86 -3.41
CA PHE A 233 -17.03 -18.93 -3.39
C PHE A 233 -16.07 -18.86 -2.20
N MET A 234 -15.94 -17.73 -1.51
CA MET A 234 -15.06 -17.62 -0.33
C MET A 234 -15.41 -18.60 0.78
N SER A 235 -16.65 -19.07 0.85
CA SER A 235 -17.07 -20.14 1.78
C SER A 235 -16.30 -21.46 1.60
N LYS A 236 -15.76 -21.73 0.40
CA LYS A 236 -14.95 -22.92 0.10
C LYS A 236 -13.49 -22.76 0.54
N TYR A 237 -12.96 -21.53 0.51
CA TYR A 237 -11.53 -21.25 0.71
C TYR A 237 -11.21 -20.71 2.11
N ALA A 238 -12.13 -19.96 2.71
CA ALA A 238 -11.97 -19.36 4.02
C ALA A 238 -13.33 -19.24 4.74
N PRO A 239 -13.96 -20.33 5.17
CA PRO A 239 -15.34 -20.35 5.68
C PRO A 239 -15.55 -19.47 6.92
N GLU A 240 -14.54 -19.30 7.76
CA GLU A 240 -14.62 -18.49 8.98
C GLU A 240 -14.51 -16.98 8.71
N LYS A 241 -13.58 -16.58 7.84
CA LYS A 241 -13.25 -15.16 7.58
C LYS A 241 -13.87 -14.62 6.30
N MET A 242 -14.29 -15.50 5.40
CA MET A 242 -14.88 -15.15 4.11
C MET A 242 -14.01 -14.12 3.35
N GLU A 243 -14.57 -13.02 2.88
CA GLU A 243 -13.88 -11.94 2.17
C GLU A 243 -12.86 -11.16 3.03
N LEU A 244 -12.88 -11.36 4.35
CA LEU A 244 -11.92 -10.78 5.30
C LEU A 244 -10.72 -11.70 5.59
N ALA A 245 -10.57 -12.78 4.85
CA ALA A 245 -9.33 -13.56 4.84
C ALA A 245 -8.15 -12.70 4.35
N THR A 246 -6.93 -13.17 4.61
CA THR A 246 -5.71 -12.47 4.16
C THR A 246 -5.69 -12.31 2.65
N ARG A 247 -4.99 -11.29 2.15
CA ARG A 247 -5.01 -10.92 0.72
C ARG A 247 -4.57 -12.05 -0.20
N ASP A 248 -3.58 -12.82 0.22
CA ASP A 248 -3.05 -13.98 -0.50
C ASP A 248 -4.11 -15.07 -0.67
N ILE A 249 -4.85 -15.40 0.39
CA ILE A 249 -5.93 -16.38 0.34
C ILE A 249 -7.03 -15.93 -0.62
N VAL A 250 -7.47 -14.67 -0.52
CA VAL A 250 -8.51 -14.14 -1.41
C VAL A 250 -8.02 -14.08 -2.85
N ALA A 251 -6.78 -13.64 -3.10
CA ALA A 251 -6.21 -13.57 -4.45
C ALA A 251 -6.09 -14.96 -5.09
N ARG A 252 -5.60 -15.96 -4.33
CA ARG A 252 -5.53 -17.35 -4.81
C ARG A 252 -6.91 -17.95 -5.07
N ALA A 253 -7.89 -17.66 -4.21
CA ALA A 253 -9.27 -18.11 -4.40
C ALA A 253 -9.85 -17.56 -5.72
N ILE A 254 -9.69 -16.27 -5.99
CA ILE A 254 -10.12 -15.62 -7.23
C ILE A 254 -9.41 -16.26 -8.44
N ALA A 255 -8.09 -16.44 -8.38
CA ALA A 255 -7.33 -17.06 -9.45
C ALA A 255 -7.82 -18.49 -9.74
N THR A 256 -8.05 -19.27 -8.70
CA THR A 256 -8.57 -20.65 -8.82
C THR A 256 -9.98 -20.68 -9.46
N GLU A 257 -10.88 -19.77 -9.08
CA GLU A 257 -12.20 -19.69 -9.71
C GLU A 257 -12.09 -19.35 -11.21
N ILE A 258 -11.18 -18.45 -11.58
CA ILE A 258 -10.93 -18.08 -12.98
C ILE A 258 -10.35 -19.27 -13.75
N GLU A 259 -9.30 -19.91 -13.25
CA GLU A 259 -8.60 -21.03 -13.88
C GLU A 259 -9.51 -22.26 -14.07
N GLN A 260 -10.42 -22.50 -13.14
CA GLN A 260 -11.43 -23.56 -13.24
C GLN A 260 -12.64 -23.17 -14.11
N GLY A 261 -12.54 -22.07 -14.84
CA GLY A 261 -13.57 -21.64 -15.80
C GLY A 261 -14.83 -21.09 -15.12
N ARG A 262 -14.80 -20.73 -13.83
CA ARG A 262 -15.92 -20.09 -13.11
C ARG A 262 -15.78 -18.57 -13.00
N GLY A 263 -14.74 -17.99 -13.59
CA GLY A 263 -14.60 -16.55 -13.77
C GLY A 263 -15.54 -15.97 -14.81
N ILE A 264 -15.62 -14.63 -14.87
CA ILE A 264 -16.30 -13.83 -15.91
C ILE A 264 -15.24 -13.22 -16.83
N GLY A 265 -15.59 -12.98 -18.09
CA GLY A 265 -14.66 -12.49 -19.11
C GLY A 265 -13.63 -13.55 -19.52
N GLU A 266 -12.66 -13.13 -20.32
CA GLU A 266 -11.64 -14.03 -20.89
C GLU A 266 -10.25 -13.39 -20.86
N GLY A 267 -9.21 -14.25 -20.89
CA GLY A 267 -7.82 -13.84 -20.99
C GLY A 267 -7.35 -12.95 -19.83
N LEU A 268 -6.72 -11.83 -20.15
CA LEU A 268 -6.13 -10.93 -19.16
C LEU A 268 -7.16 -10.11 -18.36
N THR A 269 -8.39 -10.00 -18.86
CA THR A 269 -9.48 -9.28 -18.19
C THR A 269 -10.44 -10.19 -17.44
N ALA A 270 -10.17 -11.50 -17.39
CA ALA A 270 -10.94 -12.44 -16.60
C ALA A 270 -10.96 -12.05 -15.11
N GLY A 271 -12.13 -12.15 -14.49
CA GLY A 271 -12.33 -11.73 -13.10
C GLY A 271 -13.50 -12.46 -12.45
N VAL A 272 -13.94 -11.90 -11.33
CA VAL A 272 -15.13 -12.32 -10.57
C VAL A 272 -15.96 -11.09 -10.21
N TYR A 273 -17.19 -11.28 -9.76
CA TYR A 273 -18.00 -10.15 -9.27
C TYR A 273 -17.61 -9.76 -7.85
N LEU A 274 -17.51 -8.45 -7.61
CA LEU A 274 -17.52 -7.87 -6.27
C LEU A 274 -18.86 -7.14 -6.10
N ASP A 275 -19.74 -7.74 -5.30
CA ASP A 275 -21.13 -7.31 -5.14
C ASP A 275 -21.28 -6.37 -3.93
N PHE A 276 -21.78 -5.17 -4.18
CA PHE A 276 -22.06 -4.14 -3.18
C PHE A 276 -23.55 -4.05 -2.80
N THR A 277 -24.44 -4.85 -3.41
CA THR A 277 -25.90 -4.73 -3.26
C THR A 277 -26.39 -4.94 -1.83
N LYS A 278 -25.58 -5.53 -0.97
CA LYS A 278 -25.88 -5.72 0.47
C LYS A 278 -25.50 -4.52 1.34
N ILE A 279 -24.79 -3.54 0.79
CA ILE A 279 -24.35 -2.35 1.52
C ILE A 279 -25.36 -1.23 1.24
N PRO A 280 -25.92 -0.58 2.28
CA PRO A 280 -26.80 0.57 2.09
C PRO A 280 -26.11 1.68 1.29
N PRO A 281 -26.79 2.32 0.31
CA PRO A 281 -26.20 3.37 -0.51
C PRO A 281 -25.58 4.53 0.30
N GLU A 282 -26.22 4.94 1.38
CA GLU A 282 -25.74 5.99 2.26
C GLU A 282 -24.36 5.63 2.86
N ARG A 283 -24.17 4.35 3.20
CA ARG A 283 -22.91 3.85 3.75
C ARG A 283 -21.80 3.80 2.69
N ILE A 284 -22.16 3.50 1.43
CA ILE A 284 -21.20 3.57 0.31
C ILE A 284 -20.73 5.02 0.14
N HIS A 285 -21.64 5.98 0.11
CA HIS A 285 -21.32 7.41 0.00
C HIS A 285 -20.44 7.90 1.16
N GLU A 286 -20.76 7.51 2.40
CA GLU A 286 -20.03 7.94 3.59
C GLU A 286 -18.64 7.33 3.70
N ARG A 287 -18.50 6.04 3.34
CA ARG A 287 -17.32 5.24 3.68
C ARG A 287 -16.45 4.81 2.50
N LEU A 288 -17.00 4.83 1.31
CA LEU A 288 -16.41 4.30 0.08
C LEU A 288 -16.54 5.30 -1.09
N GLY A 289 -16.42 6.60 -0.82
CA GLY A 289 -16.65 7.66 -1.81
C GLY A 289 -15.79 7.59 -3.06
N GLN A 290 -14.62 6.92 -3.00
CA GLN A 290 -13.78 6.69 -4.19
C GLN A 290 -14.24 5.49 -5.04
N VAL A 291 -15.06 4.61 -4.49
CA VAL A 291 -15.61 3.45 -5.21
C VAL A 291 -16.89 3.81 -5.93
N TYR A 292 -17.63 4.79 -5.40
CA TYR A 292 -18.85 5.33 -5.98
C TYR A 292 -18.55 6.20 -7.20
#